data_4f812445b3da927c9060b208fab9492d
#
_entry.id   4f812445b3da927c9060b208fab9492d
#
_cell.length_a   1.000
_cell.length_b   1.000
_cell.length_c   1.000
_cell.angle_alpha   90.00
_cell.angle_beta   90.00
_cell.angle_gamma   90.00
#
_symmetry.space_group_name_H-M   'P 1'
#
loop_
_entity.id
_entity.type
_entity.pdbx_description
1 polymer ?
#
loop_
_entity_poly.entity_id
_entity_poly.type
_entity_poly.pdbx_seq_one_letter_code
_entity_poly.pdbx_strand_id
1 'polypeptide(L)'
;MAKRAALLLAHGTPNTVDEIPEYLRNVVSGRPMPQAVIEEIQHRYSLIGSPAGHSPLTDLTMEQARLLAEALGGSVPVYVGMRHWRPYSADVVKQMRADGVEEAAAICLAPQNSRTSVGLYRRAVQAEAGGMRVDFLEDWAHEPLLAEAFADRLRVAQAKLTAEIGAPAPVLFTAHSVPCRTIQTPAANPGQPILWPAGRPGSPEGSPDPYAIEAKATAQLVANLVPEIPAWYFAFQSQGASGGPWIGPGVQETLDALAAGGAKAVIVQPIGFLCDHVEILYDIDIDFKNHAAKLGMRLERPESLNGSPILTQALVKLAREGFARLDAE
;
A
#
# COMPACT_ATOMS: atom_id res chain seq x y z
N MET A 1 2.02 22.36 27.51
CA MET A 1 1.51 21.22 26.74
C MET A 1 2.70 20.59 26.03
N ALA A 2 2.77 19.28 26.00
CA ALA A 2 3.81 18.57 25.25
C ALA A 2 3.80 18.97 23.77
N LYS A 3 4.98 19.10 23.17
CA LYS A 3 5.10 19.41 21.75
C LYS A 3 4.77 18.16 20.92
N ARG A 4 3.69 18.21 20.17
CA ARG A 4 3.15 17.09 19.36
C ARG A 4 3.50 17.21 17.89
N ALA A 5 3.64 16.03 17.25
CA ALA A 5 3.82 15.91 15.82
C ALA A 5 3.10 14.67 15.27
N ALA A 6 2.73 14.69 13.98
CA ALA A 6 2.39 13.46 13.24
C ALA A 6 3.62 12.99 12.45
N LEU A 7 3.76 11.67 12.30
CA LEU A 7 4.81 11.05 11.50
C LEU A 7 4.16 10.09 10.50
N LEU A 8 4.26 10.40 9.21
CA LEU A 8 3.86 9.51 8.14
C LEU A 8 5.03 8.60 7.75
N LEU A 9 4.77 7.30 7.67
CA LEU A 9 5.78 6.28 7.37
C LEU A 9 5.46 5.59 6.05
N ALA A 10 6.39 5.66 5.09
CA ALA A 10 6.24 5.11 3.75
C ALA A 10 7.43 4.24 3.33
N HIS A 11 7.25 3.49 2.25
CA HIS A 11 8.29 2.59 1.72
C HIS A 11 9.53 3.36 1.23
N GLY A 12 9.30 4.46 0.51
CA GLY A 12 10.34 5.21 -0.18
C GLY A 12 10.65 4.64 -1.55
N THR A 13 11.13 5.51 -2.43
CA THR A 13 11.47 5.20 -3.82
C THR A 13 12.67 6.01 -4.26
N PRO A 14 13.53 5.51 -5.17
CA PRO A 14 14.58 6.33 -5.75
C PRO A 14 13.99 7.46 -6.60
N ASN A 15 14.71 8.57 -6.70
CA ASN A 15 14.26 9.72 -7.50
C ASN A 15 14.66 9.58 -8.97
N THR A 16 15.70 8.80 -9.27
CA THR A 16 16.21 8.57 -10.62
C THR A 16 16.54 7.11 -10.85
N VAL A 17 16.62 6.70 -12.11
CA VAL A 17 16.98 5.33 -12.51
C VAL A 17 18.39 4.97 -12.01
N ASP A 18 19.30 5.92 -11.96
CA ASP A 18 20.70 5.68 -11.53
C ASP A 18 20.81 5.36 -10.02
N GLU A 19 19.82 5.76 -9.22
CA GLU A 19 19.78 5.49 -7.79
C GLU A 19 19.25 4.08 -7.45
N ILE A 20 18.68 3.38 -8.41
CA ILE A 20 18.05 2.04 -8.20
C ILE A 20 19.02 1.02 -7.60
N PRO A 21 20.30 0.91 -8.00
CA PRO A 21 21.21 -0.06 -7.37
C PRO A 21 21.41 0.19 -5.87
N GLU A 22 21.47 1.47 -5.42
CA GLU A 22 21.56 1.82 -4.01
C GLU A 22 20.23 1.49 -3.28
N TYR A 23 19.10 1.88 -3.86
CA TYR A 23 17.79 1.62 -3.34
C TYR A 23 17.54 0.11 -3.13
N LEU A 24 17.81 -0.71 -4.13
CA LEU A 24 17.63 -2.16 -4.06
C LEU A 24 18.53 -2.79 -2.99
N ARG A 25 19.73 -2.29 -2.80
CA ARG A 25 20.63 -2.73 -1.72
C ARG A 25 20.01 -2.49 -0.35
N ASN A 26 19.31 -1.36 -0.17
CA ASN A 26 18.56 -1.07 1.06
C ASN A 26 17.36 -2.00 1.23
N VAL A 27 16.59 -2.23 0.16
CA VAL A 27 15.41 -3.13 0.17
C VAL A 27 15.78 -4.54 0.60
N VAL A 28 16.89 -5.08 0.06
CA VAL A 28 17.34 -6.44 0.40
C VAL A 28 18.28 -6.49 1.62
N SER A 29 18.42 -5.39 2.35
CA SER A 29 19.29 -5.28 3.55
C SER A 29 20.74 -5.71 3.26
N GLY A 30 21.31 -5.19 2.18
CA GLY A 30 22.70 -5.42 1.77
C GLY A 30 22.99 -6.78 1.13
N ARG A 31 21.99 -7.65 0.97
CA ARG A 31 22.19 -8.94 0.29
C ARG A 31 22.52 -8.74 -1.19
N PRO A 32 23.38 -9.59 -1.78
CA PRO A 32 23.66 -9.53 -3.21
C PRO A 32 22.39 -9.68 -4.05
N MET A 33 22.29 -8.92 -5.13
CA MET A 33 21.23 -9.03 -6.12
C MET A 33 21.84 -9.27 -7.51
N PRO A 34 21.31 -10.18 -8.32
CA PRO A 34 21.79 -10.40 -9.68
C PRO A 34 21.67 -9.12 -10.52
N GLN A 35 22.71 -8.83 -11.33
CA GLN A 35 22.75 -7.64 -12.17
C GLN A 35 21.54 -7.56 -13.12
N ALA A 36 21.09 -8.69 -13.69
CA ALA A 36 19.92 -8.75 -14.56
C ALA A 36 18.62 -8.29 -13.85
N VAL A 37 18.48 -8.54 -12.54
CA VAL A 37 17.32 -8.06 -11.76
C VAL A 37 17.39 -6.55 -11.57
N ILE A 38 18.58 -5.99 -11.34
CA ILE A 38 18.79 -4.55 -11.23
C ILE A 38 18.41 -3.86 -12.55
N GLU A 39 18.91 -4.38 -13.67
CA GLU A 39 18.62 -3.86 -15.03
C GLU A 39 17.13 -3.94 -15.37
N GLU A 40 16.46 -5.03 -15.01
CA GLU A 40 15.02 -5.18 -15.19
C GLU A 40 14.24 -4.12 -14.38
N ILE A 41 14.62 -3.87 -13.14
CA ILE A 41 13.95 -2.86 -12.32
C ILE A 41 14.26 -1.45 -12.85
N GLN A 42 15.49 -1.17 -13.28
CA GLN A 42 15.84 0.09 -13.95
C GLN A 42 14.99 0.30 -15.22
N HIS A 43 14.80 -0.76 -16.01
CA HIS A 43 13.94 -0.70 -17.18
C HIS A 43 12.50 -0.35 -16.81
N ARG A 44 11.90 -1.01 -15.80
CA ARG A 44 10.53 -0.71 -15.33
C ARG A 44 10.39 0.75 -14.90
N TYR A 45 11.35 1.24 -14.11
CA TYR A 45 11.34 2.65 -13.69
C TYR A 45 11.47 3.60 -14.88
N SER A 46 12.29 3.30 -15.88
CA SER A 46 12.47 4.15 -17.07
C SER A 46 11.18 4.36 -17.87
N LEU A 47 10.20 3.49 -17.71
CA LEU A 47 8.91 3.52 -18.42
C LEU A 47 7.81 4.27 -17.65
N ILE A 48 8.06 4.69 -16.42
CA ILE A 48 7.06 5.34 -15.57
C ILE A 48 7.44 6.78 -15.25
N GLY A 49 6.42 7.54 -14.80
CA GLY A 49 6.59 8.89 -14.27
C GLY A 49 6.66 10.00 -15.32
N SER A 50 6.71 11.23 -14.85
CA SER A 50 6.86 12.42 -15.66
C SER A 50 7.72 13.43 -14.89
N PRO A 51 9.00 13.64 -15.28
CA PRO A 51 9.67 13.00 -16.43
C PRO A 51 9.85 11.50 -16.30
N ALA A 52 10.06 10.80 -17.40
CA ALA A 52 10.30 9.36 -17.39
C ALA A 52 11.48 8.98 -16.48
N GLY A 53 11.34 7.91 -15.72
CA GLY A 53 12.32 7.46 -14.73
C GLY A 53 12.12 8.03 -13.32
N HIS A 54 11.16 8.94 -13.12
CA HIS A 54 10.81 9.49 -11.81
C HIS A 54 9.56 8.82 -11.24
N SER A 55 9.71 8.13 -10.12
CA SER A 55 8.56 7.59 -9.38
C SER A 55 7.93 8.68 -8.52
N PRO A 56 6.60 8.92 -8.60
CA PRO A 56 5.96 10.03 -7.90
C PRO A 56 5.74 9.76 -6.39
N LEU A 57 6.09 8.59 -5.88
CA LEU A 57 5.74 8.17 -4.51
C LEU A 57 6.24 9.15 -3.45
N THR A 58 7.48 9.63 -3.57
CA THR A 58 8.05 10.58 -2.59
C THR A 58 7.28 11.88 -2.60
N ASP A 59 7.03 12.45 -3.77
CA ASP A 59 6.32 13.72 -3.93
C ASP A 59 4.88 13.61 -3.42
N LEU A 60 4.19 12.51 -3.75
CA LEU A 60 2.83 12.24 -3.30
C LEU A 60 2.76 12.04 -1.78
N THR A 61 3.76 11.38 -1.19
CA THR A 61 3.83 11.21 0.27
C THR A 61 4.07 12.57 0.97
N MET A 62 4.93 13.42 0.42
CA MET A 62 5.14 14.78 0.93
C MET A 62 3.88 15.64 0.78
N GLU A 63 3.14 15.49 -0.30
CA GLU A 63 1.85 16.17 -0.50
C GLU A 63 0.81 15.69 0.52
N GLN A 64 0.72 14.39 0.81
CA GLN A 64 -0.14 13.86 1.87
C GLN A 64 0.21 14.47 3.24
N ALA A 65 1.49 14.62 3.54
CA ALA A 65 1.95 15.26 4.78
C ALA A 65 1.56 16.75 4.84
N ARG A 66 1.72 17.47 3.75
CA ARG A 66 1.31 18.89 3.64
C ARG A 66 -0.19 19.03 3.85
N LEU A 67 -1.01 18.23 3.17
CA LEU A 67 -2.47 18.24 3.30
C LEU A 67 -2.91 17.89 4.74
N LEU A 68 -2.25 16.91 5.36
CA LEU A 68 -2.51 16.54 6.75
C LEU A 68 -2.17 17.69 7.71
N ALA A 69 -1.01 18.35 7.53
CA ALA A 69 -0.61 19.49 8.35
C ALA A 69 -1.61 20.65 8.27
N GLU A 70 -2.07 20.99 7.08
CA GLU A 70 -3.10 22.01 6.85
C GLU A 70 -4.42 21.64 7.54
N ALA A 71 -4.87 20.39 7.37
CA ALA A 71 -6.12 19.91 7.96
C ALA A 71 -6.06 19.76 9.49
N LEU A 72 -4.87 19.64 10.07
CA LEU A 72 -4.64 19.72 11.53
C LEU A 72 -4.55 21.17 12.04
N GLY A 73 -4.76 22.16 11.19
CA GLY A 73 -4.78 23.58 11.53
C GLY A 73 -3.39 24.23 11.60
N GLY A 74 -2.36 23.61 11.01
CA GLY A 74 -1.00 24.15 10.92
C GLY A 74 -0.20 24.21 12.22
N SER A 75 -0.81 23.85 13.35
CA SER A 75 -0.15 23.88 14.66
C SER A 75 0.60 22.58 15.01
N VAL A 76 0.31 21.49 14.33
CA VAL A 76 0.92 20.19 14.49
C VAL A 76 1.82 19.93 13.28
N PRO A 77 3.16 19.92 13.44
CA PRO A 77 4.06 19.59 12.35
C PRO A 77 3.87 18.13 11.92
N VAL A 78 3.98 17.88 10.61
CA VAL A 78 3.91 16.54 10.04
C VAL A 78 5.26 16.21 9.40
N TYR A 79 5.84 15.10 9.85
CA TYR A 79 7.10 14.58 9.32
C TYR A 79 6.83 13.37 8.43
N VAL A 80 7.74 13.12 7.49
CA VAL A 80 7.71 11.96 6.60
C VAL A 80 8.98 11.16 6.79
N GLY A 81 8.85 9.90 7.16
CA GLY A 81 9.96 8.96 7.27
C GLY A 81 9.80 7.80 6.29
N MET A 82 10.82 7.52 5.51
CA MET A 82 10.83 6.43 4.55
C MET A 82 11.74 5.29 5.00
N ARG A 83 11.36 4.07 4.62
CA ARG A 83 12.09 2.88 5.06
C ARG A 83 13.33 2.60 4.23
N HIS A 84 13.22 2.67 2.92
CA HIS A 84 14.25 2.21 2.00
C HIS A 84 14.89 3.32 1.19
N TRP A 85 14.41 4.57 1.33
CA TRP A 85 14.96 5.74 0.69
C TRP A 85 14.89 6.97 1.58
N ARG A 86 15.42 8.09 1.11
CA ARG A 86 15.44 9.37 1.83
C ARG A 86 14.07 10.07 1.77
N PRO A 87 13.67 10.74 2.86
CA PRO A 87 14.32 10.83 4.17
C PRO A 87 14.11 9.56 4.99
N TYR A 88 15.19 8.97 5.51
CA TYR A 88 15.10 7.72 6.27
C TYR A 88 14.36 7.91 7.60
N SER A 89 13.48 6.97 7.95
CA SER A 89 12.67 7.04 9.17
C SER A 89 13.51 7.25 10.43
N ALA A 90 14.67 6.60 10.54
CA ALA A 90 15.58 6.78 11.67
C ALA A 90 16.09 8.22 11.81
N ASP A 91 16.49 8.85 10.70
CA ASP A 91 17.01 10.21 10.70
C ASP A 91 15.89 11.22 11.00
N VAL A 92 14.69 10.98 10.45
CA VAL A 92 13.53 11.82 10.74
C VAL A 92 13.13 11.77 12.21
N VAL A 93 13.14 10.61 12.84
CA VAL A 93 12.85 10.50 14.29
C VAL A 93 13.89 11.23 15.13
N LYS A 94 15.18 11.16 14.76
CA LYS A 94 16.24 11.99 15.40
C LYS A 94 15.96 13.48 15.23
N GLN A 95 15.55 13.90 14.04
CA GLN A 95 15.19 15.30 13.76
C GLN A 95 14.01 15.75 14.64
N MET A 96 12.94 14.96 14.72
CA MET A 96 11.78 15.25 15.56
C MET A 96 12.20 15.49 17.01
N ARG A 97 13.08 14.66 17.55
CA ARG A 97 13.63 14.84 18.90
C ARG A 97 14.46 16.12 19.01
N ALA A 98 15.30 16.42 18.04
CA ALA A 98 16.09 17.65 18.01
C ALA A 98 15.20 18.90 17.93
N ASP A 99 14.06 18.80 17.25
CA ASP A 99 13.03 19.84 17.19
C ASP A 99 12.21 19.95 18.48
N GLY A 100 12.47 19.09 19.47
CA GLY A 100 11.83 19.09 20.77
C GLY A 100 10.44 18.44 20.78
N VAL A 101 10.12 17.55 19.83
CA VAL A 101 8.88 16.76 19.84
C VAL A 101 8.93 15.79 21.03
N GLU A 102 7.87 15.81 21.84
CA GLU A 102 7.74 14.97 23.04
C GLU A 102 6.72 13.83 22.80
N GLU A 103 5.75 14.06 21.91
CA GLU A 103 4.69 13.10 21.58
C GLU A 103 4.46 13.03 20.07
N ALA A 104 4.34 11.81 19.54
CA ALA A 104 4.09 11.59 18.12
C ALA A 104 2.98 10.58 17.87
N ALA A 105 2.08 10.91 16.92
CA ALA A 105 1.19 9.95 16.29
C ALA A 105 1.87 9.47 14.99
N ALA A 106 2.38 8.22 14.98
CA ALA A 106 3.06 7.64 13.83
C ALA A 106 2.08 6.76 13.03
N ILE A 107 1.80 7.16 11.78
CA ILE A 107 0.86 6.50 10.89
C ILE A 107 1.63 5.79 9.78
N CYS A 108 1.51 4.47 9.71
CA CYS A 108 2.06 3.71 8.60
C CYS A 108 1.14 3.85 7.37
N LEU A 109 1.67 4.34 6.24
CA LEU A 109 0.93 4.47 4.98
C LEU A 109 0.79 3.13 4.23
N ALA A 110 0.72 2.06 5.01
CA ALA A 110 0.36 0.72 4.63
C ALA A 110 -0.77 0.27 5.56
N PRO A 111 -2.06 0.41 5.15
CA PRO A 111 -3.20 0.23 6.04
C PRO A 111 -3.32 -1.19 6.62
N GLN A 112 -2.91 -2.19 5.85
CA GLN A 112 -2.96 -3.59 6.24
C GLN A 112 -1.73 -3.97 7.05
N ASN A 113 -1.95 -4.50 8.25
CA ASN A 113 -0.87 -4.87 9.14
C ASN A 113 -0.07 -6.08 8.62
N SER A 114 1.26 -5.97 8.65
CA SER A 114 2.17 -7.06 8.34
C SER A 114 3.43 -6.98 9.18
N ARG A 115 3.84 -8.09 9.75
CA ARG A 115 5.09 -8.16 10.54
C ARG A 115 6.33 -7.82 9.71
N THR A 116 6.30 -8.12 8.42
CA THR A 116 7.42 -7.92 7.50
C THR A 116 7.44 -6.53 6.87
N SER A 117 6.38 -5.76 7.03
CA SER A 117 6.26 -4.37 6.58
C SER A 117 6.08 -3.45 7.78
N VAL A 118 4.87 -3.34 8.31
CA VAL A 118 4.49 -2.42 9.40
C VAL A 118 5.32 -2.64 10.66
N GLY A 119 5.57 -3.90 11.04
CA GLY A 119 6.42 -4.24 12.18
C GLY A 119 7.88 -3.77 12.04
N LEU A 120 8.38 -3.58 10.82
CA LEU A 120 9.73 -3.04 10.59
C LEU A 120 9.76 -1.51 10.75
N TYR A 121 8.71 -0.80 10.33
CA TYR A 121 8.57 0.63 10.60
C TYR A 121 8.51 0.91 12.10
N ARG A 122 7.70 0.15 12.84
CA ARG A 122 7.62 0.27 14.31
C ARG A 122 9.00 0.14 14.95
N ARG A 123 9.75 -0.90 14.61
CA ARG A 123 11.11 -1.11 15.16
C ARG A 123 12.05 0.04 14.84
N ALA A 124 12.03 0.56 13.62
CA ALA A 124 12.88 1.69 13.22
C ALA A 124 12.55 2.96 14.00
N VAL A 125 11.26 3.25 14.21
CA VAL A 125 10.82 4.40 15.04
C VAL A 125 11.21 4.21 16.49
N GLN A 126 10.90 3.05 17.08
CA GLN A 126 11.17 2.78 18.49
C GLN A 126 12.67 2.82 18.84
N ALA A 127 13.53 2.36 17.92
CA ALA A 127 14.99 2.39 18.12
C ALA A 127 15.54 3.81 18.29
N GLU A 128 14.90 4.81 17.70
CA GLU A 128 15.37 6.21 17.72
C GLU A 128 14.47 7.14 18.56
N ALA A 129 13.33 6.66 19.06
CA ALA A 129 12.37 7.49 19.80
C ALA A 129 12.94 8.08 21.10
N GLY A 130 13.88 7.38 21.76
CA GLY A 130 14.45 7.86 23.03
C GLY A 130 13.36 8.06 24.10
N GLY A 131 13.23 9.29 24.59
CA GLY A 131 12.18 9.67 25.56
C GLY A 131 10.88 10.18 24.94
N MET A 132 10.79 10.27 23.59
CA MET A 132 9.57 10.69 22.91
C MET A 132 8.51 9.59 22.99
N ARG A 133 7.31 9.92 23.44
CA ARG A 133 6.16 9.00 23.44
C ARG A 133 5.60 8.87 22.03
N VAL A 134 5.41 7.65 21.56
CA VAL A 134 4.92 7.41 20.21
C VAL A 134 3.74 6.46 20.24
N ASP A 135 2.57 6.96 19.87
CA ASP A 135 1.44 6.12 19.49
C ASP A 135 1.62 5.68 18.05
N PHE A 136 1.76 4.37 17.83
CA PHE A 136 2.05 3.79 16.52
C PHE A 136 0.81 3.13 15.93
N LEU A 137 0.23 3.78 14.91
CA LEU A 137 -0.96 3.30 14.20
C LEU A 137 -0.54 2.37 13.05
N GLU A 138 -0.71 1.08 13.27
CA GLU A 138 -0.24 0.03 12.37
C GLU A 138 -1.36 -0.78 11.71
N ASP A 139 -2.60 -0.62 12.16
CA ASP A 139 -3.76 -1.34 11.68
C ASP A 139 -4.93 -0.36 11.50
N TRP A 140 -5.17 0.00 10.24
CA TRP A 140 -6.31 0.83 9.87
C TRP A 140 -6.97 0.36 8.56
N ALA A 141 -6.79 -0.93 8.27
CA ALA A 141 -7.41 -1.60 7.13
C ALA A 141 -8.94 -1.53 7.13
N HIS A 142 -9.52 -1.37 8.33
CA HIS A 142 -10.96 -1.27 8.55
C HIS A 142 -11.46 0.17 8.69
N GLU A 143 -10.62 1.19 8.47
CA GLU A 143 -11.01 2.60 8.57
C GLU A 143 -12.09 2.93 7.52
N PRO A 144 -13.30 3.37 7.93
CA PRO A 144 -14.38 3.63 6.99
C PRO A 144 -14.06 4.68 5.93
N LEU A 145 -13.29 5.73 6.28
CA LEU A 145 -12.88 6.75 5.33
C LEU A 145 -11.87 6.23 4.31
N LEU A 146 -11.05 5.21 4.67
CA LEU A 146 -10.20 4.53 3.70
C LEU A 146 -11.03 3.79 2.66
N ALA A 147 -12.02 3.02 3.13
CA ALA A 147 -12.93 2.30 2.24
C ALA A 147 -13.71 3.27 1.34
N GLU A 148 -14.20 4.38 1.88
CA GLU A 148 -14.90 5.43 1.09
C GLU A 148 -13.98 6.09 0.06
N ALA A 149 -12.73 6.37 0.41
CA ALA A 149 -11.76 6.95 -0.53
C ALA A 149 -11.54 6.02 -1.74
N PHE A 150 -11.39 4.71 -1.52
CA PHE A 150 -11.30 3.74 -2.60
C PHE A 150 -12.61 3.59 -3.37
N ALA A 151 -13.76 3.59 -2.68
CA ALA A 151 -15.07 3.49 -3.31
C ALA A 151 -15.35 4.71 -4.21
N ASP A 152 -14.96 5.91 -3.81
CA ASP A 152 -15.05 7.12 -4.63
C ASP A 152 -14.33 6.96 -5.98
N ARG A 153 -13.05 6.50 -5.94
CA ARG A 153 -12.27 6.23 -7.15
C ARG A 153 -12.88 5.11 -8.01
N LEU A 154 -13.38 4.07 -7.36
CA LEU A 154 -14.01 2.94 -8.04
C LEU A 154 -15.29 3.34 -8.77
N ARG A 155 -16.16 4.17 -8.16
CA ARG A 155 -17.39 4.67 -8.80
C ARG A 155 -17.08 5.46 -10.08
N VAL A 156 -16.04 6.31 -10.05
CA VAL A 156 -15.62 7.08 -11.24
C VAL A 156 -15.15 6.14 -12.35
N ALA A 157 -14.30 5.17 -12.04
CA ALA A 157 -13.80 4.22 -13.02
C ALA A 157 -14.91 3.32 -13.55
N GLN A 158 -15.83 2.86 -12.69
CA GLN A 158 -16.98 2.04 -13.08
C GLN A 158 -17.92 2.80 -14.00
N ALA A 159 -18.24 4.06 -13.70
CA ALA A 159 -19.09 4.89 -14.56
C ALA A 159 -18.45 5.12 -15.93
N LYS A 160 -17.14 5.43 -15.97
CA LYS A 160 -16.37 5.60 -17.21
C LYS A 160 -16.40 4.33 -18.05
N LEU A 161 -16.06 3.18 -17.46
CA LEU A 161 -15.99 1.91 -18.18
C LEU A 161 -17.38 1.44 -18.62
N THR A 162 -18.41 1.61 -17.79
CA THR A 162 -19.80 1.31 -18.13
C THR A 162 -20.27 2.13 -19.35
N ALA A 163 -19.90 3.41 -19.43
CA ALA A 163 -20.22 4.25 -20.59
C ALA A 163 -19.51 3.76 -21.88
N GLU A 164 -18.30 3.19 -21.74
CA GLU A 164 -17.52 2.65 -22.86
C GLU A 164 -18.08 1.31 -23.38
N ILE A 165 -18.43 0.39 -22.47
CA ILE A 165 -18.79 -0.99 -22.85
C ILE A 165 -20.29 -1.33 -22.71
N GLY A 166 -21.10 -0.42 -22.21
CA GLY A 166 -22.56 -0.58 -22.08
C GLY A 166 -23.05 -1.39 -20.88
N ALA A 167 -22.15 -1.86 -19.99
CA ALA A 167 -22.52 -2.64 -18.81
C ALA A 167 -21.46 -2.46 -17.68
N PRO A 168 -21.86 -2.63 -16.41
CA PRO A 168 -20.89 -2.66 -15.31
C PRO A 168 -19.90 -3.80 -15.45
N ALA A 169 -18.62 -3.53 -15.13
CA ALA A 169 -17.54 -4.51 -15.16
C ALA A 169 -17.26 -5.11 -13.76
N PRO A 170 -16.84 -6.37 -13.67
CA PRO A 170 -16.34 -6.94 -12.44
C PRO A 170 -15.08 -6.24 -11.96
N VAL A 171 -14.84 -6.30 -10.65
CA VAL A 171 -13.66 -5.68 -10.00
C VAL A 171 -12.71 -6.76 -9.52
N LEU A 172 -11.43 -6.61 -9.85
CA LEU A 172 -10.33 -7.37 -9.29
C LEU A 172 -9.59 -6.47 -8.30
N PHE A 173 -9.82 -6.68 -7.02
CA PHE A 173 -9.04 -6.02 -5.98
C PHE A 173 -7.66 -6.66 -5.87
N THR A 174 -6.63 -5.83 -5.65
CA THR A 174 -5.26 -6.33 -5.53
C THR A 174 -4.53 -5.74 -4.33
N ALA A 175 -3.56 -6.52 -3.81
CA ALA A 175 -2.58 -6.08 -2.83
C ALA A 175 -1.22 -6.72 -3.16
N HIS A 176 -0.14 -6.23 -2.57
CA HIS A 176 1.20 -6.79 -2.79
C HIS A 176 1.26 -8.24 -2.30
N SER A 177 1.86 -9.14 -3.09
CA SER A 177 2.13 -10.50 -2.65
C SER A 177 3.24 -10.50 -1.59
N VAL A 178 3.20 -11.46 -0.68
CA VAL A 178 4.26 -11.69 0.32
C VAL A 178 4.71 -13.15 0.28
N PRO A 179 5.97 -13.45 0.62
CA PRO A 179 6.44 -14.83 0.67
C PRO A 179 5.65 -15.65 1.70
N CYS A 180 5.17 -16.84 1.34
CA CYS A 180 4.39 -17.70 2.23
C CYS A 180 5.07 -17.96 3.58
N ARG A 181 6.42 -18.04 3.60
CA ARG A 181 7.21 -18.18 4.83
C ARG A 181 7.04 -17.05 5.84
N THR A 182 6.61 -15.86 5.41
CA THR A 182 6.49 -14.68 6.29
C THR A 182 5.15 -14.61 7.00
N ILE A 183 4.14 -15.29 6.47
CA ILE A 183 2.78 -15.27 7.04
C ILE A 183 2.54 -16.40 8.06
N GLN A 184 3.53 -17.27 8.33
CA GLN A 184 3.49 -18.34 9.33
C GLN A 184 2.16 -19.13 9.37
N THR A 185 1.61 -19.48 8.23
CA THR A 185 0.53 -20.47 8.18
C THR A 185 1.10 -21.87 8.35
N PRO A 186 0.50 -22.74 9.17
CA PRO A 186 0.78 -24.18 9.09
C PRO A 186 0.55 -24.58 7.64
N ALA A 187 1.51 -25.32 7.07
CA ALA A 187 1.62 -25.67 5.67
C ALA A 187 0.27 -25.93 4.98
N ALA A 188 -0.20 -24.96 4.22
CA ALA A 188 -1.02 -25.29 3.06
C ALA A 188 -0.09 -25.99 2.07
N ASN A 189 -0.50 -27.13 1.54
CA ASN A 189 0.28 -27.85 0.54
C ASN A 189 0.67 -26.90 -0.60
N PRO A 190 1.92 -26.93 -1.08
CA PRO A 190 2.34 -26.15 -2.23
C PRO A 190 1.36 -26.40 -3.39
N GLY A 191 0.75 -25.33 -3.91
CA GLY A 191 -0.19 -25.42 -5.03
C GLY A 191 -1.68 -25.45 -4.65
N GLN A 192 -2.06 -25.43 -3.38
CA GLN A 192 -3.45 -25.20 -3.00
C GLN A 192 -3.70 -23.71 -2.70
N PRO A 193 -4.81 -23.12 -3.22
CA PRO A 193 -5.20 -21.78 -2.83
C PRO A 193 -5.42 -21.76 -1.31
N ILE A 194 -4.80 -20.79 -0.64
CA ILE A 194 -5.00 -20.57 0.79
C ILE A 194 -6.43 -20.05 0.97
N LEU A 195 -7.35 -20.95 1.28
CA LEU A 195 -8.71 -20.60 1.67
C LEU A 195 -8.67 -20.11 3.12
N TRP A 196 -8.69 -18.80 3.32
CA TRP A 196 -8.82 -18.20 4.64
C TRP A 196 -10.29 -18.29 5.10
N PRO A 197 -10.56 -18.81 6.30
CA PRO A 197 -11.90 -18.69 6.87
C PRO A 197 -12.19 -17.21 7.12
N ALA A 198 -13.35 -16.74 6.68
CA ALA A 198 -13.84 -15.41 6.94
C ALA A 198 -13.98 -15.17 8.45
N GLY A 199 -13.35 -14.10 8.94
CA GLY A 199 -13.66 -13.50 10.22
C GLY A 199 -12.93 -14.06 11.45
N ARG A 200 -11.90 -13.31 11.91
CA ARG A 200 -11.65 -13.05 13.34
C ARG A 200 -10.73 -11.85 13.51
N PRO A 201 -11.13 -10.79 14.25
CA PRO A 201 -10.24 -9.73 14.68
C PRO A 201 -9.37 -10.21 15.85
N GLY A 202 -8.12 -9.76 15.86
CA GLY A 202 -7.20 -9.86 17.00
C GLY A 202 -6.72 -11.28 17.30
N SER A 203 -5.49 -11.56 16.90
CA SER A 203 -4.87 -12.85 17.18
C SER A 203 -3.73 -12.74 18.20
N PRO A 204 -3.63 -13.65 19.21
CA PRO A 204 -2.54 -13.70 20.20
C PRO A 204 -1.18 -13.97 19.55
N GLU A 205 -0.09 -13.76 20.32
CA GLU A 205 1.26 -14.14 19.88
C GLU A 205 1.31 -15.58 19.34
N GLY A 206 1.85 -15.74 18.13
CA GLY A 206 1.87 -17.02 17.41
C GLY A 206 0.84 -17.16 16.29
N SER A 207 -0.02 -16.16 16.11
CA SER A 207 -1.02 -16.12 15.04
C SER A 207 -0.42 -15.89 13.66
N PRO A 208 -1.10 -16.33 12.57
CA PRO A 208 -0.70 -15.97 11.22
C PRO A 208 -0.68 -14.46 11.03
N ASP A 209 0.21 -13.98 10.14
CA ASP A 209 0.26 -12.58 9.76
C ASP A 209 -1.12 -12.14 9.22
N PRO A 210 -1.73 -11.07 9.75
CA PRO A 210 -3.09 -10.67 9.40
C PRO A 210 -3.23 -10.08 7.98
N TYR A 211 -2.13 -9.77 7.31
CA TYR A 211 -2.09 -9.00 6.08
C TYR A 211 -3.11 -9.41 5.02
N ALA A 212 -3.14 -10.70 4.66
CA ALA A 212 -4.03 -11.19 3.60
C ALA A 212 -5.51 -11.12 4.00
N ILE A 213 -5.81 -11.28 5.30
CA ILE A 213 -7.18 -11.16 5.83
C ILE A 213 -7.62 -9.70 5.78
N GLU A 214 -6.78 -8.80 6.27
CA GLU A 214 -7.06 -7.37 6.29
C GLU A 214 -7.19 -6.78 4.88
N ALA A 215 -6.34 -7.20 3.94
CA ALA A 215 -6.44 -6.79 2.55
C ALA A 215 -7.80 -7.18 1.94
N LYS A 216 -8.24 -8.42 2.16
CA LYS A 216 -9.57 -8.86 1.71
C LYS A 216 -10.71 -8.16 2.45
N ALA A 217 -10.54 -7.85 3.73
CA ALA A 217 -11.53 -7.10 4.50
C ALA A 217 -11.69 -5.66 3.96
N THR A 218 -10.59 -4.98 3.64
CA THR A 218 -10.62 -3.68 2.96
C THR A 218 -11.38 -3.78 1.62
N ALA A 219 -11.07 -4.79 0.80
CA ALA A 219 -11.76 -5.01 -0.48
C ALA A 219 -13.27 -5.22 -0.29
N GLN A 220 -13.66 -6.03 0.70
CA GLN A 220 -15.08 -6.26 1.02
C GLN A 220 -15.79 -4.97 1.46
N LEU A 221 -15.15 -4.13 2.28
CA LEU A 221 -15.72 -2.85 2.69
C LEU A 221 -15.93 -1.93 1.48
N VAL A 222 -14.95 -1.83 0.58
CA VAL A 222 -15.08 -1.06 -0.66
C VAL A 222 -16.21 -1.60 -1.53
N ALA A 223 -16.27 -2.93 -1.73
CA ALA A 223 -17.31 -3.57 -2.54
C ALA A 223 -18.73 -3.30 -1.99
N ASN A 224 -18.89 -3.31 -0.67
CA ASN A 224 -20.17 -3.01 -0.02
C ASN A 224 -20.63 -1.55 -0.26
N LEU A 225 -19.70 -0.62 -0.49
CA LEU A 225 -19.98 0.79 -0.77
C LEU A 225 -20.31 1.05 -2.25
N VAL A 226 -20.08 0.08 -3.14
CA VAL A 226 -20.31 0.20 -4.60
C VAL A 226 -21.18 -0.97 -5.07
N PRO A 227 -22.47 -0.99 -4.72
CA PRO A 227 -23.36 -2.13 -5.01
C PRO A 227 -23.60 -2.36 -6.52
N GLU A 228 -23.21 -1.43 -7.37
CA GLU A 228 -23.35 -1.52 -8.83
C GLU A 228 -22.36 -2.51 -9.46
N ILE A 229 -21.30 -2.92 -8.76
CA ILE A 229 -20.36 -3.91 -9.29
C ILE A 229 -21.04 -5.29 -9.37
N PRO A 230 -20.98 -5.99 -10.53
CA PRO A 230 -21.69 -7.27 -10.69
C PRO A 230 -21.03 -8.42 -9.92
N ALA A 231 -19.71 -8.34 -9.72
CA ALA A 231 -18.92 -9.31 -8.98
C ALA A 231 -17.56 -8.69 -8.61
N TRP A 232 -16.91 -9.23 -7.59
CA TRP A 232 -15.53 -8.88 -7.29
C TRP A 232 -14.69 -10.12 -6.98
N TYR A 233 -13.40 -9.98 -7.26
CA TYR A 233 -12.36 -10.98 -7.07
C TYR A 233 -11.18 -10.38 -6.33
N PHE A 234 -10.27 -11.20 -5.84
CA PHE A 234 -9.07 -10.75 -5.16
C PHE A 234 -7.84 -11.50 -5.65
N ALA A 235 -6.76 -10.77 -5.93
CA ALA A 235 -5.47 -11.34 -6.33
C ALA A 235 -4.30 -10.59 -5.68
N PHE A 236 -3.13 -11.25 -5.66
CA PHE A 236 -1.90 -10.64 -5.19
C PHE A 236 -0.97 -10.32 -6.36
N GLN A 237 -0.32 -9.15 -6.33
CA GLN A 237 0.58 -8.65 -7.36
C GLN A 237 2.02 -8.50 -6.86
N SER A 238 2.95 -8.23 -7.78
CA SER A 238 4.29 -7.71 -7.48
C SER A 238 5.14 -8.67 -6.64
N GLN A 239 5.28 -9.92 -7.10
CA GLN A 239 6.18 -10.88 -6.46
C GLN A 239 7.64 -10.40 -6.59
N GLY A 240 8.35 -10.36 -5.45
CA GLY A 240 9.76 -9.98 -5.45
C GLY A 240 10.71 -11.10 -5.87
N ALA A 241 11.98 -10.79 -6.05
CA ALA A 241 13.02 -11.72 -6.49
C ALA A 241 13.44 -12.78 -5.44
N SER A 242 12.85 -12.79 -4.23
CA SER A 242 13.20 -13.78 -3.21
C SER A 242 12.64 -15.15 -3.57
N GLY A 243 13.48 -16.19 -3.57
CA GLY A 243 13.06 -17.55 -3.84
C GLY A 243 12.03 -18.10 -2.85
N GLY A 244 11.18 -19.00 -3.31
CA GLY A 244 10.13 -19.68 -2.54
C GLY A 244 8.72 -19.30 -3.00
N PRO A 245 7.68 -19.96 -2.48
CA PRO A 245 6.31 -19.66 -2.84
C PRO A 245 5.87 -18.32 -2.26
N TRP A 246 5.09 -17.57 -3.05
CA TRP A 246 4.42 -16.33 -2.69
C TRP A 246 2.92 -16.57 -2.59
N ILE A 247 2.21 -15.76 -1.80
CA ILE A 247 0.76 -15.91 -1.68
C ILE A 247 0.07 -15.55 -3.00
N GLY A 248 -0.95 -16.30 -3.34
CA GLY A 248 -1.78 -16.13 -4.54
C GLY A 248 -3.28 -16.12 -4.21
N PRO A 249 -4.13 -16.10 -5.26
CA PRO A 249 -3.79 -16.18 -6.68
C PRO A 249 -3.07 -14.94 -7.20
N GLY A 250 -2.31 -15.11 -8.30
CA GLY A 250 -1.67 -14.00 -9.01
C GLY A 250 -2.65 -13.22 -9.89
N VAL A 251 -2.32 -11.96 -10.21
CA VAL A 251 -3.19 -11.12 -11.04
C VAL A 251 -3.34 -11.68 -12.45
N GLN A 252 -2.25 -12.05 -13.12
CA GLN A 252 -2.30 -12.57 -14.50
C GLN A 252 -3.10 -13.88 -14.57
N GLU A 253 -2.88 -14.81 -13.62
CA GLU A 253 -3.66 -16.04 -13.50
C GLU A 253 -5.16 -15.76 -13.33
N THR A 254 -5.50 -14.74 -12.55
CA THR A 254 -6.89 -14.35 -12.32
C THR A 254 -7.50 -13.70 -13.58
N LEU A 255 -6.73 -12.89 -14.30
CA LEU A 255 -7.15 -12.32 -15.58
C LEU A 255 -7.43 -13.41 -16.64
N ASP A 256 -6.56 -14.44 -16.70
CA ASP A 256 -6.76 -15.61 -17.58
C ASP A 256 -8.08 -16.32 -17.27
N ALA A 257 -8.35 -16.56 -15.97
CA ALA A 257 -9.59 -17.21 -15.53
C ALA A 257 -10.83 -16.36 -15.84
N LEU A 258 -10.77 -15.05 -15.64
CA LEU A 258 -11.85 -14.14 -15.99
C LEU A 258 -12.14 -14.11 -17.48
N ALA A 259 -11.10 -14.05 -18.32
CA ALA A 259 -11.22 -14.11 -19.77
C ALA A 259 -11.82 -15.44 -20.26
N ALA A 260 -11.36 -16.57 -19.71
CA ALA A 260 -11.92 -17.90 -19.98
C ALA A 260 -13.39 -18.00 -19.56
N GLY A 261 -13.79 -17.29 -18.49
CA GLY A 261 -15.18 -17.13 -18.05
C GLY A 261 -16.03 -16.19 -18.91
N GLY A 262 -15.43 -15.59 -19.96
CA GLY A 262 -16.13 -14.72 -20.91
C GLY A 262 -16.13 -13.24 -20.54
N ALA A 263 -15.41 -12.81 -19.49
CA ALA A 263 -15.28 -11.39 -19.16
C ALA A 263 -14.61 -10.61 -20.30
N LYS A 264 -15.23 -9.51 -20.72
CA LYS A 264 -14.70 -8.61 -21.77
C LYS A 264 -14.04 -7.37 -21.22
N ALA A 265 -14.26 -7.09 -19.96
CA ALA A 265 -13.65 -5.98 -19.25
C ALA A 265 -13.48 -6.33 -17.75
N VAL A 266 -12.56 -5.65 -17.09
CA VAL A 266 -12.30 -5.74 -15.65
C VAL A 266 -11.78 -4.41 -15.14
N ILE A 267 -12.18 -4.04 -13.92
CA ILE A 267 -11.52 -2.95 -13.16
C ILE A 267 -10.51 -3.59 -12.23
N VAL A 268 -9.24 -3.18 -12.30
CA VAL A 268 -8.21 -3.59 -11.34
C VAL A 268 -8.02 -2.48 -10.32
N GLN A 269 -8.46 -2.71 -9.08
CA GLN A 269 -8.40 -1.76 -7.98
C GLN A 269 -7.38 -2.18 -6.95
N PRO A 270 -6.18 -1.57 -6.93
CA PRO A 270 -5.20 -1.82 -5.87
C PRO A 270 -5.68 -1.18 -4.55
N ILE A 271 -5.84 -1.99 -3.50
CA ILE A 271 -6.26 -1.54 -2.16
C ILE A 271 -5.13 -1.60 -1.13
N GLY A 272 -4.00 -2.20 -1.46
CA GLY A 272 -2.81 -2.25 -0.63
C GLY A 272 -1.87 -1.05 -0.78
N PHE A 273 -2.21 -0.10 -1.66
CA PHE A 273 -1.38 1.04 -2.01
C PHE A 273 -2.20 2.34 -2.01
N LEU A 274 -1.63 3.39 -1.42
CA LEU A 274 -2.31 4.69 -1.31
C LEU A 274 -1.90 5.69 -2.42
N CYS A 275 -0.72 5.49 -3.02
CA CYS A 275 -0.13 6.39 -4.00
C CYS A 275 0.32 5.66 -5.26
N ASP A 276 0.40 6.40 -6.37
CA ASP A 276 1.07 5.94 -7.58
C ASP A 276 2.56 5.72 -7.33
N HIS A 277 3.08 4.60 -7.81
CA HIS A 277 4.48 4.18 -7.76
C HIS A 277 4.72 3.07 -8.78
N VAL A 278 5.93 2.50 -8.85
CA VAL A 278 6.29 1.53 -9.89
C VAL A 278 5.34 0.33 -9.97
N GLU A 279 4.90 -0.23 -8.84
CA GLU A 279 4.00 -1.41 -8.80
C GLU A 279 2.55 -1.08 -9.20
N ILE A 280 2.21 0.19 -9.35
CA ILE A 280 0.96 0.67 -9.93
C ILE A 280 1.19 1.04 -11.40
N LEU A 281 2.12 1.97 -11.65
CA LEU A 281 2.31 2.57 -12.97
C LEU A 281 2.93 1.60 -13.98
N TYR A 282 3.77 0.66 -13.53
CA TYR A 282 4.31 -0.37 -14.40
C TYR A 282 3.46 -1.65 -14.35
N ASP A 283 3.29 -2.26 -13.18
CA ASP A 283 2.67 -3.59 -13.10
C ASP A 283 1.21 -3.55 -13.60
N ILE A 284 0.41 -2.52 -13.21
CA ILE A 284 -0.99 -2.45 -13.62
C ILE A 284 -1.14 -1.74 -14.96
N ASP A 285 -0.57 -0.52 -15.09
CA ASP A 285 -0.86 0.33 -16.24
C ASP A 285 -0.12 -0.10 -17.52
N ILE A 286 0.95 -0.90 -17.39
CA ILE A 286 1.70 -1.42 -18.53
C ILE A 286 1.52 -2.94 -18.63
N ASP A 287 2.01 -3.72 -17.64
CA ASP A 287 2.09 -5.17 -17.76
C ASP A 287 0.71 -5.84 -17.75
N PHE A 288 -0.12 -5.59 -16.74
CA PHE A 288 -1.45 -6.22 -16.66
C PHE A 288 -2.41 -5.71 -17.72
N LYS A 289 -2.33 -4.42 -18.12
CA LYS A 289 -3.10 -3.90 -19.28
C LYS A 289 -2.72 -4.61 -20.57
N ASN A 290 -1.42 -4.80 -20.83
CA ASN A 290 -0.93 -5.52 -21.99
C ASN A 290 -1.35 -7.01 -21.96
N HIS A 291 -1.31 -7.64 -20.79
CA HIS A 291 -1.78 -9.01 -20.61
C HIS A 291 -3.30 -9.13 -20.91
N ALA A 292 -4.11 -8.28 -20.30
CA ALA A 292 -5.55 -8.24 -20.54
C ALA A 292 -5.89 -7.99 -22.04
N ALA A 293 -5.16 -7.09 -22.70
CA ALA A 293 -5.34 -6.81 -24.12
C ALA A 293 -5.07 -8.04 -25.01
N LYS A 294 -4.04 -8.84 -24.68
CA LYS A 294 -3.77 -10.12 -25.38
C LYS A 294 -4.91 -11.13 -25.21
N LEU A 295 -5.65 -11.05 -24.10
CA LEU A 295 -6.85 -11.87 -23.84
C LEU A 295 -8.13 -11.30 -24.48
N GLY A 296 -8.04 -10.17 -25.17
CA GLY A 296 -9.20 -9.45 -25.73
C GLY A 296 -10.08 -8.80 -24.65
N MET A 297 -9.50 -8.48 -23.50
CA MET A 297 -10.19 -7.91 -22.35
C MET A 297 -9.73 -6.46 -22.09
N ARG A 298 -10.69 -5.55 -21.88
CA ARG A 298 -10.44 -4.16 -21.50
C ARG A 298 -10.15 -4.09 -20.00
N LEU A 299 -8.99 -3.58 -19.62
CA LEU A 299 -8.63 -3.31 -18.21
C LEU A 299 -8.69 -1.82 -17.94
N GLU A 300 -9.44 -1.42 -16.91
CA GLU A 300 -9.44 -0.07 -16.35
C GLU A 300 -8.84 -0.11 -14.94
N ARG A 301 -8.03 0.89 -14.59
CA ARG A 301 -7.54 1.12 -13.24
C ARG A 301 -8.12 2.43 -12.71
N PRO A 302 -8.81 2.42 -11.56
CA PRO A 302 -9.16 3.65 -10.87
C PRO A 302 -7.90 4.45 -10.49
N GLU A 303 -8.02 5.76 -10.47
CA GLU A 303 -6.93 6.61 -9.98
C GLU A 303 -6.55 6.22 -8.54
N SER A 304 -5.25 6.22 -8.22
CA SER A 304 -4.77 6.02 -6.85
C SER A 304 -5.28 7.13 -5.92
N LEU A 305 -5.27 6.88 -4.61
CA LEU A 305 -5.79 7.87 -3.66
C LEU A 305 -4.94 9.15 -3.66
N ASN A 306 -3.62 9.04 -3.78
CA ASN A 306 -2.70 10.18 -3.86
C ASN A 306 -3.02 11.27 -2.82
N GLY A 307 -3.36 12.49 -3.26
CA GLY A 307 -3.81 13.61 -2.42
C GLY A 307 -5.33 13.67 -2.20
N SER A 308 -6.04 12.54 -2.19
CA SER A 308 -7.50 12.49 -1.98
C SER A 308 -7.93 13.22 -0.71
N PRO A 309 -8.93 14.13 -0.79
CA PRO A 309 -9.48 14.78 0.40
C PRO A 309 -10.06 13.80 1.43
N ILE A 310 -10.64 12.68 0.98
CA ILE A 310 -11.21 11.66 1.86
C ILE A 310 -10.08 10.92 2.59
N LEU A 311 -8.99 10.58 1.89
CA LEU A 311 -7.80 10.02 2.53
C LEU A 311 -7.21 11.00 3.57
N THR A 312 -7.13 12.28 3.23
CA THR A 312 -6.67 13.30 4.18
C THR A 312 -7.52 13.31 5.45
N GLN A 313 -8.86 13.20 5.33
CA GLN A 313 -9.76 13.12 6.49
C GLN A 313 -9.49 11.86 7.32
N ALA A 314 -9.23 10.71 6.68
CA ALA A 314 -8.83 9.48 7.38
C ALA A 314 -7.54 9.72 8.18
N LEU A 315 -6.50 10.29 7.57
CA LEU A 315 -5.24 10.57 8.24
C LEU A 315 -5.40 11.56 9.41
N VAL A 316 -6.25 12.59 9.28
CA VAL A 316 -6.60 13.53 10.36
C VAL A 316 -7.24 12.80 11.54
N LYS A 317 -8.22 11.93 11.25
CA LYS A 317 -8.90 11.12 12.27
C LYS A 317 -7.88 10.24 13.02
N LEU A 318 -7.06 9.50 12.28
CA LEU A 318 -6.04 8.63 12.85
C LEU A 318 -5.03 9.40 13.73
N ALA A 319 -4.54 10.56 13.26
CA ALA A 319 -3.63 11.39 14.04
C ALA A 319 -4.27 11.87 15.36
N ARG A 320 -5.53 12.33 15.31
CA ARG A 320 -6.28 12.77 16.51
C ARG A 320 -6.53 11.63 17.48
N GLU A 321 -6.88 10.45 17.00
CA GLU A 321 -7.03 9.26 17.83
C GLU A 321 -5.70 8.85 18.49
N GLY A 322 -4.59 8.92 17.77
CA GLY A 322 -3.26 8.70 18.33
C GLY A 322 -2.92 9.68 19.44
N PHE A 323 -3.19 10.97 19.25
CA PHE A 323 -3.02 11.96 20.30
C PHE A 323 -3.93 11.73 21.51
N ALA A 324 -5.18 11.32 21.28
CA ALA A 324 -6.11 11.01 22.36
C ALA A 324 -5.64 9.80 23.21
N ARG A 325 -5.03 8.78 22.57
CA ARG A 325 -4.43 7.65 23.31
C ARG A 325 -3.22 8.10 24.16
N LEU A 326 -2.37 8.97 23.62
CA LEU A 326 -1.26 9.55 24.38
C LEU A 326 -1.70 10.42 25.57
N ASP A 327 -2.88 11.05 25.49
CA ASP A 327 -3.48 11.82 26.58
C ASP A 327 -4.04 10.91 27.69
N ALA A 328 -4.38 9.66 27.38
CA ALA A 328 -4.98 8.70 28.30
C ALA A 328 -3.93 7.87 29.09
N GLU A 329 -2.65 7.88 28.66
CA GLU A 329 -1.51 7.26 29.34
C GLU A 329 -0.94 8.16 30.44
#